data_d0bce14be95b81b95d5ccebfdc06d5a9
#
_entry.id   d0bce14be95b81b95d5ccebfdc06d5a9
#
_cell.length_a   1.000
_cell.length_b   1.000
_cell.length_c   1.000
_cell.angle_alpha   90.00
_cell.angle_beta   90.00
_cell.angle_gamma   90.00
#
_symmetry.space_group_name_H-M   'P 1'
#
loop_
_entity.id
_entity.type
_entity.pdbx_description
1 polymer ?
#
loop_
_entity_poly.entity_id
_entity_poly.type
_entity_poly.pdbx_seq_one_letter_code
_entity_poly.pdbx_strand_id
1 'polypeptide(L)'
;EKVIDQELSDYIKETTSAMREVVEEVTDSAVDTLKISSPRKTGKYARGWKSKTTSDSSTGLTKSIHNRTPGLTHLLENGHAKQNGGRVEGQKHIEIVEKSAVKSLEDRLRQRL
;
A
#
# COMPACT_ATOMS: atom_id res chain seq x y z
N GLU A 1 5.45 -5.76 -1.45
CA GLU A 1 5.54 -4.36 -1.15
C GLU A 1 5.96 -3.54 -2.34
N LYS A 2 6.84 -4.06 -3.18
CA LYS A 2 7.14 -3.44 -4.45
C LYS A 2 5.90 -3.25 -5.31
N VAL A 3 4.98 -4.22 -5.25
CA VAL A 3 3.75 -4.18 -6.03
C VAL A 3 2.93 -2.95 -5.66
N ILE A 4 2.73 -2.73 -4.35
CA ILE A 4 1.92 -1.59 -3.93
C ILE A 4 2.63 -0.26 -4.18
N ASP A 5 3.94 -0.22 -3.99
CA ASP A 5 4.72 0.98 -4.26
C ASP A 5 4.62 1.38 -5.73
N GLN A 6 4.81 0.41 -6.62
CA GLN A 6 4.79 0.66 -8.05
C GLN A 6 3.41 1.04 -8.56
N GLU A 7 2.39 0.30 -8.17
CA GLU A 7 1.02 0.57 -8.61
C GLU A 7 0.53 1.94 -8.15
N LEU A 8 0.79 2.28 -6.89
CA LEU A 8 0.41 3.60 -6.38
C LEU A 8 1.20 4.70 -7.07
N SER A 9 2.49 4.51 -7.29
CA SER A 9 3.33 5.52 -7.96
C SER A 9 2.84 5.86 -9.36
N ASP A 10 2.32 4.88 -10.07
CA ASP A 10 1.81 5.12 -11.42
C ASP A 10 0.56 5.99 -11.42
N TYR A 11 -0.24 5.91 -10.37
CA TYR A 11 -1.52 6.62 -10.28
C TYR A 11 -1.45 7.97 -9.59
N ILE A 12 -0.48 8.19 -8.73
CA ILE A 12 -0.47 9.38 -7.89
C ILE A 12 0.54 10.44 -8.26
N LYS A 13 0.68 10.68 -9.54
CA LYS A 13 1.39 11.86 -10.03
C LYS A 13 0.37 12.96 -10.22
N GLU A 14 0.49 13.99 -9.40
CA GLU A 14 -0.51 15.04 -9.35
C GLU A 14 0.03 16.40 -9.73
N THR A 15 -0.82 17.21 -10.33
CA THR A 15 -0.42 18.53 -10.82
C THR A 15 -1.10 19.69 -10.09
N THR A 16 -2.11 19.42 -9.27
CA THR A 16 -2.84 20.46 -8.54
C THR A 16 -2.90 20.17 -7.05
N SER A 17 -3.11 21.23 -6.24
CA SER A 17 -3.20 21.10 -4.78
C SER A 17 -4.38 20.23 -4.35
N ALA A 18 -5.51 20.35 -5.05
CA ALA A 18 -6.70 19.55 -4.74
C ALA A 18 -6.44 18.06 -4.95
N MET A 19 -5.73 17.73 -6.01
CA MET A 19 -5.37 16.34 -6.30
C MET A 19 -4.34 15.82 -5.31
N ARG A 20 -3.43 16.65 -4.84
CA ARG A 20 -2.47 16.30 -3.79
C ARG A 20 -3.19 15.86 -2.51
N GLU A 21 -4.26 16.56 -2.13
CA GLU A 21 -5.04 16.18 -0.97
C GLU A 21 -5.64 14.79 -1.14
N VAL A 22 -6.18 14.49 -2.32
CA VAL A 22 -6.75 13.17 -2.60
C VAL A 22 -5.68 12.08 -2.50
N VAL A 23 -4.50 12.32 -3.07
CA VAL A 23 -3.38 11.37 -3.00
C VAL A 23 -3.01 11.09 -1.55
N GLU A 24 -2.90 12.11 -0.73
CA GLU A 24 -2.55 11.93 0.69
C GLU A 24 -3.64 11.19 1.46
N GLU A 25 -4.90 11.55 1.24
CA GLU A 25 -6.03 10.88 1.89
C GLU A 25 -6.08 9.39 1.54
N VAL A 26 -5.94 9.06 0.25
CA VAL A 26 -5.97 7.66 -0.21
C VAL A 26 -4.77 6.89 0.34
N THR A 27 -3.58 7.51 0.34
CA THR A 27 -2.38 6.88 0.87
C THR A 27 -2.51 6.59 2.37
N ASP A 28 -2.97 7.56 3.14
CA ASP A 28 -3.14 7.39 4.59
C ASP A 28 -4.20 6.33 4.89
N SER A 29 -5.30 6.34 4.14
CA SER A 29 -6.36 5.35 4.28
C SER A 29 -5.85 3.95 3.95
N ALA A 30 -5.04 3.81 2.91
CA ALA A 30 -4.45 2.52 2.53
C ALA A 30 -3.51 2.01 3.62
N VAL A 31 -2.67 2.88 4.18
CA VAL A 31 -1.78 2.51 5.29
C VAL A 31 -2.60 2.02 6.49
N ASP A 32 -3.64 2.76 6.87
CA ASP A 32 -4.50 2.37 7.99
C ASP A 32 -5.18 1.03 7.75
N THR A 33 -5.68 0.82 6.53
CA THR A 33 -6.31 -0.45 6.16
C THR A 33 -5.32 -1.60 6.22
N LEU A 34 -4.09 -1.40 5.75
CA LEU A 34 -3.04 -2.42 5.84
C LEU A 34 -2.72 -2.76 7.29
N LYS A 35 -2.69 -1.77 8.17
CA LYS A 35 -2.46 -2.02 9.60
C LYS A 35 -3.56 -2.87 10.21
N ILE A 36 -4.80 -2.68 9.76
CA ILE A 36 -5.95 -3.44 10.27
C ILE A 36 -6.02 -4.84 9.65
N SER A 37 -5.78 -4.95 8.35
CA SER A 37 -6.02 -6.19 7.60
C SER A 37 -4.81 -7.12 7.53
N SER A 38 -3.64 -6.68 7.93
CA SER A 38 -2.43 -7.51 7.90
C SER A 38 -2.48 -8.63 8.94
N PRO A 39 -1.84 -9.78 8.68
CA PRO A 39 -1.74 -10.85 9.67
C PRO A 39 -1.16 -10.35 11.00
N ARG A 40 -1.76 -10.76 12.11
CA ARG A 40 -1.46 -10.19 13.43
C ARG A 40 -0.97 -11.21 14.46
N LYS A 41 0.06 -11.94 14.15
CA LYS A 41 0.61 -12.88 15.14
C LYS A 41 1.09 -12.14 16.40
N THR A 42 1.86 -11.06 16.23
CA THR A 42 2.32 -10.22 17.33
C THR A 42 1.89 -8.77 17.19
N GLY A 43 1.33 -8.41 16.05
CA GLY A 43 0.99 -7.04 15.71
C GLY A 43 2.15 -6.20 15.21
N LYS A 44 3.38 -6.67 15.36
CA LYS A 44 4.57 -5.92 14.95
C LYS A 44 4.60 -5.65 13.44
N TYR A 45 4.28 -6.66 12.64
CA TYR A 45 4.21 -6.51 11.19
C TYR A 45 3.14 -5.48 10.80
N ALA A 46 1.94 -5.63 11.35
CA ALA A 46 0.84 -4.72 11.02
C ALA A 46 1.18 -3.27 11.35
N ARG A 47 1.86 -3.03 12.48
CA ARG A 47 2.27 -1.69 12.89
C ARG A 47 3.40 -1.11 12.05
N GLY A 48 4.06 -1.96 11.25
CA GLY A 48 5.20 -1.55 10.42
C GLY A 48 4.84 -0.83 9.13
N TRP A 49 3.57 -0.75 8.77
CA TRP A 49 3.15 -0.06 7.56
C TRP A 49 3.26 1.44 7.68
N LYS A 50 3.83 2.08 6.67
CA LYS A 50 3.95 3.54 6.63
C LYS A 50 4.09 4.02 5.19
N SER A 51 3.86 5.31 4.99
CA SER A 51 4.03 5.94 3.68
C SER A 51 5.22 6.88 3.69
N LYS A 52 5.70 7.18 2.50
CA LYS A 52 6.84 8.07 2.29
C LYS A 52 6.62 8.85 1.01
N THR A 53 6.90 10.14 1.04
CA THR A 53 6.90 10.97 -0.16
C THR A 53 8.20 10.74 -0.91
N THR A 54 8.12 10.19 -2.12
CA THR A 54 9.32 9.90 -2.92
C THR A 54 9.61 10.99 -3.94
N SER A 55 8.62 11.77 -4.33
CA SER A 55 8.79 12.88 -5.24
C SER A 55 7.71 13.92 -4.95
N ASP A 56 8.12 15.17 -4.80
CA ASP A 56 7.20 16.27 -4.56
C ASP A 56 7.73 17.50 -5.29
N SER A 57 7.03 17.89 -6.33
CA SER A 57 7.40 19.06 -7.13
C SER A 57 6.14 19.84 -7.47
N SER A 58 6.32 21.00 -8.11
CA SER A 58 5.18 21.80 -8.55
C SER A 58 4.32 21.09 -9.58
N THR A 59 4.86 20.06 -10.25
CA THR A 59 4.17 19.33 -11.30
C THR A 59 3.65 17.98 -10.88
N GLY A 60 3.98 17.49 -9.68
CA GLY A 60 3.47 16.20 -9.26
C GLY A 60 3.90 15.76 -7.88
N LEU A 61 3.14 14.82 -7.34
CA LEU A 61 3.38 14.20 -6.05
C LEU A 61 3.36 12.67 -6.21
N THR A 62 4.39 12.01 -5.71
CA THR A 62 4.46 10.55 -5.70
C THR A 62 4.68 10.07 -4.28
N LYS A 63 3.85 9.13 -3.85
CA LYS A 63 3.93 8.51 -2.54
C LYS A 63 4.20 7.02 -2.66
N SER A 64 4.90 6.47 -1.70
CA SER A 64 5.22 5.05 -1.63
C SER A 64 4.75 4.50 -0.29
N ILE A 65 4.17 3.31 -0.31
CA ILE A 65 3.73 2.61 0.89
C ILE A 65 4.66 1.41 1.09
N HIS A 66 5.22 1.28 2.27
CA HIS A 66 6.15 0.19 2.56
C HIS A 66 6.01 -0.30 3.99
N ASN A 67 6.56 -1.48 4.25
CA ASN A 67 6.58 -2.06 5.58
C ASN A 67 8.01 -2.10 6.10
N ARG A 68 8.14 -1.92 7.41
CA ARG A 68 9.42 -1.93 8.11
C ARG A 68 10.15 -3.27 8.00
N THR A 69 9.42 -4.35 7.73
CA THR A 69 9.97 -5.70 7.59
C THR A 69 9.65 -6.26 6.20
N PRO A 70 10.28 -5.75 5.13
CA PRO A 70 9.93 -6.12 3.75
C PRO A 70 10.11 -7.60 3.42
N GLY A 71 11.09 -8.27 4.03
CA GLY A 71 11.30 -9.69 3.79
C GLY A 71 10.12 -10.55 4.27
N LEU A 72 9.40 -10.10 5.28
CA LEU A 72 8.25 -10.80 5.82
C LEU A 72 7.01 -10.60 4.96
N THR A 73 6.92 -9.48 4.26
CA THR A 73 5.77 -9.10 3.45
C THR A 73 5.41 -10.15 2.41
N HIS A 74 6.38 -10.61 1.64
CA HIS A 74 6.15 -11.62 0.60
C HIS A 74 5.71 -12.95 1.17
N LEU A 75 6.30 -13.37 2.28
CA LEU A 75 5.96 -14.64 2.92
C LEU A 75 4.53 -14.62 3.42
N LEU A 76 4.10 -13.52 4.01
CA LEU A 76 2.74 -13.41 4.55
C LEU A 76 1.68 -13.28 3.46
N GLU A 77 2.00 -12.56 2.39
CA GLU A 77 1.05 -12.37 1.27
C GLU A 77 0.85 -13.65 0.46
N ASN A 78 1.93 -14.34 0.13
CA ASN A 78 1.93 -15.45 -0.82
C ASN A 78 2.11 -16.82 -0.18
N GLY A 79 2.48 -16.87 1.09
CA GLY A 79 2.82 -18.12 1.77
C GLY A 79 4.25 -18.56 1.42
N HIS A 80 4.66 -19.67 1.96
CA HIS A 80 6.00 -20.20 1.73
C HIS A 80 6.06 -21.69 2.01
N ALA A 81 7.06 -22.38 1.44
CA ALA A 81 7.29 -23.78 1.68
C ALA A 81 7.87 -23.99 3.09
N LYS A 82 7.40 -25.05 3.78
CA LYS A 82 7.95 -25.42 5.08
C LYS A 82 9.22 -26.23 4.91
N GLN A 83 10.12 -26.11 5.87
CA GLN A 83 11.39 -26.84 5.88
C GLN A 83 11.19 -28.35 5.85
N ASN A 84 10.17 -28.87 6.53
CA ASN A 84 9.89 -30.30 6.65
C ASN A 84 8.81 -30.79 5.68
N GLY A 85 8.63 -30.08 4.58
CA GLY A 85 7.58 -30.39 3.61
C GLY A 85 6.28 -29.65 3.92
N GLY A 86 5.39 -29.63 2.94
CA GLY A 86 4.16 -28.87 3.05
C GLY A 86 4.37 -27.38 2.79
N ARG A 87 3.32 -26.60 3.00
CA ARG A 87 3.33 -25.18 2.69
C ARG A 87 2.53 -24.40 3.73
N VAL A 88 3.03 -23.23 4.10
CA VAL A 88 2.25 -22.26 4.88
C VAL A 88 1.50 -21.39 3.88
N GLU A 89 0.17 -21.38 4.00
CA GLU A 89 -0.67 -20.58 3.11
C GLU A 89 -0.47 -19.09 3.39
N GLY A 90 -0.49 -18.31 2.31
CA GLY A 90 -0.46 -16.86 2.43
C GLY A 90 -1.82 -16.31 2.81
N GLN A 91 -1.81 -15.10 3.32
CA GLN A 91 -3.01 -14.33 3.59
C GLN A 91 -2.93 -13.06 2.76
N LYS A 92 -3.74 -12.98 1.71
CA LYS A 92 -3.75 -11.81 0.85
C LYS A 92 -4.25 -10.60 1.62
N HIS A 93 -3.43 -9.57 1.69
CA HIS A 93 -3.79 -8.31 2.34
C HIS A 93 -3.31 -7.12 1.49
N ILE A 94 -2.16 -7.23 0.85
CA ILE A 94 -1.61 -6.18 0.01
C ILE A 94 -2.42 -6.02 -1.26
N GLU A 95 -2.65 -7.11 -1.97
CA GLU A 95 -3.41 -7.10 -3.23
C GLU A 95 -4.81 -6.50 -3.05
N ILE A 96 -5.48 -6.88 -1.97
CA ILE A 96 -6.83 -6.38 -1.69
C ILE A 96 -6.83 -4.88 -1.43
N VAL A 97 -5.90 -4.41 -0.60
CA VAL A 97 -5.78 -2.99 -0.27
C VAL A 97 -5.33 -2.19 -1.49
N GLU A 98 -4.41 -2.73 -2.28
CA GLU A 98 -3.95 -2.08 -3.51
C GLU A 98 -5.12 -1.80 -4.47
N LYS A 99 -5.93 -2.81 -4.74
CA LYS A 99 -7.08 -2.67 -5.63
C LYS A 99 -8.08 -1.64 -5.09
N SER A 100 -8.34 -1.69 -3.79
CA SER A 100 -9.24 -0.75 -3.15
C SER A 100 -8.70 0.68 -3.19
N ALA A 101 -7.41 0.85 -2.96
CA ALA A 101 -6.77 2.17 -2.99
C ALA A 101 -6.79 2.77 -4.40
N VAL A 102 -6.48 1.98 -5.42
CA VAL A 102 -6.50 2.44 -6.81
C VAL A 102 -7.90 2.89 -7.20
N LYS A 103 -8.91 2.09 -6.87
CA LYS A 103 -10.29 2.45 -7.16
C LYS A 103 -10.72 3.71 -6.44
N SER A 104 -10.38 3.84 -5.17
CA SER A 104 -10.69 5.01 -4.37
C SER A 104 -10.03 6.26 -4.94
N LEU A 105 -8.78 6.15 -5.36
CA LEU A 105 -8.04 7.24 -5.98
C LEU A 105 -8.74 7.70 -7.26
N GLU A 106 -9.07 6.77 -8.14
CA GLU A 106 -9.76 7.09 -9.38
C GLU A 106 -11.10 7.76 -9.15
N ASP A 107 -11.90 7.23 -8.24
CA ASP A 107 -13.23 7.75 -7.95
C ASP A 107 -13.15 9.16 -7.38
N ARG A 108 -12.24 9.39 -6.45
CA ARG A 108 -12.06 10.71 -5.83
C ARG A 108 -11.53 11.75 -6.81
N LEU A 109 -10.61 11.36 -7.68
CA LEU A 109 -10.09 12.26 -8.71
C LEU A 109 -11.19 12.64 -9.70
N ARG A 110 -12.04 11.70 -10.08
CA ARG A 110 -13.19 11.99 -10.95
C ARG A 110 -14.13 13.00 -10.33
N GLN A 111 -14.38 12.91 -9.05
CA GLN A 111 -15.26 13.85 -8.34
C GLN A 111 -14.69 15.25 -8.29
N ARG A 112 -13.36 15.38 -8.31
CA ARG A 112 -12.68 16.67 -8.25
C ARG A 112 -12.45 17.31 -9.62
N LEU A 113 -12.58 16.52 -10.66
CA LEU A 113 -12.45 16.98 -12.02
C LEU A 113 -13.82 17.33 -12.62
#